data_abbc3c268c13c0c1c1b34b3ca98a56a2
#
_entry.id   abbc3c268c13c0c1c1b34b3ca98a56a2
#
_cell.length_a   1.000
_cell.length_b   1.000
_cell.length_c   1.000
_cell.angle_alpha   90.00
_cell.angle_beta   90.00
_cell.angle_gamma   90.00
#
_symmetry.space_group_name_H-M   'P 1'
#
loop_
_entity.id
_entity.type
_entity.pdbx_description
1 polymer ?
#
loop_
_entity_poly.entity_id
_entity_poly.type
_entity_poly.pdbx_seq_one_letter_code
_entity_poly.pdbx_strand_id
1 'polypeptide(L)'
;MGTPDFAVPSLNILLKNGYNVVGVITATDKYGGRGNKKLIESAVKKFAVSKGLKVLQPKSLKNPEFIEELKSLNADLQIVVAFRMLPFVVWGMPKMGTFNLHGSLLPKYRGAAPINWAIIKGEKETGVTTFFLKQKIDTGDVLFQEKMPIGENET
;
A
#
# COMPACT_ATOMS: atom_id res chain seq x y z
N MET A 1 -3.60 0.42 -3.71
CA MET A 1 -3.36 -0.96 -3.20
C MET A 1 -2.77 -0.89 -1.80
N GLY A 2 -3.29 -1.61 -0.82
CA GLY A 2 -2.80 -1.57 0.55
C GLY A 2 -3.51 -2.57 1.45
N THR A 3 -2.99 -2.81 2.65
CA THR A 3 -3.59 -3.79 3.57
C THR A 3 -3.73 -3.25 5.00
N PRO A 4 -2.68 -2.76 5.69
CA PRO A 4 -2.75 -2.36 7.09
C PRO A 4 -3.37 -0.98 7.30
N ASP A 5 -3.58 -0.62 8.56
CA ASP A 5 -4.07 0.71 8.97
C ASP A 5 -3.22 1.85 8.40
N PHE A 6 -1.92 1.66 8.29
CA PHE A 6 -0.98 2.63 7.69
C PHE A 6 -1.37 3.09 6.27
N ALA A 7 -2.09 2.26 5.51
CA ALA A 7 -2.53 2.61 4.15
C ALA A 7 -3.86 3.40 4.12
N VAL A 8 -4.63 3.39 5.20
CA VAL A 8 -5.96 4.04 5.25
C VAL A 8 -5.88 5.55 5.12
N PRO A 9 -4.96 6.28 5.79
CA PRO A 9 -4.83 7.73 5.63
C PRO A 9 -4.59 8.16 4.18
N SER A 10 -3.78 7.41 3.43
CA SER A 10 -3.50 7.69 2.02
C SER A 10 -4.77 7.56 1.16
N LEU A 11 -5.57 6.53 1.38
CA LEU A 11 -6.86 6.38 0.69
C LEU A 11 -7.84 7.49 1.07
N ASN A 12 -7.90 7.84 2.35
CA ASN A 12 -8.78 8.89 2.84
C ASN A 12 -8.46 10.27 2.26
N ILE A 13 -7.16 10.64 2.18
CA ILE A 13 -6.74 11.94 1.63
C ILE A 13 -7.09 12.06 0.14
N LEU A 14 -6.98 10.97 -0.63
CA LEU A 14 -7.39 10.95 -2.03
C LEU A 14 -8.89 11.24 -2.17
N LEU A 15 -9.73 10.59 -1.38
CA LEU A 15 -11.18 10.81 -1.40
C LEU A 15 -11.54 12.22 -0.97
N LYS A 16 -10.91 12.75 0.10
CA LYS A 16 -11.14 14.12 0.59
C LYS A 16 -10.79 15.19 -0.45
N ASN A 17 -9.83 14.92 -1.31
CA ASN A 17 -9.43 15.84 -2.38
C ASN A 17 -10.15 15.58 -3.72
N GLY A 18 -11.19 14.76 -3.72
CA GLY A 18 -12.05 14.55 -4.90
C GLY A 18 -11.45 13.69 -6.00
N TYR A 19 -10.38 12.94 -5.72
CA TYR A 19 -9.84 12.00 -6.71
C TYR A 19 -10.79 10.84 -6.94
N ASN A 20 -10.95 10.46 -8.21
CA ASN A 20 -11.77 9.33 -8.61
C ASN A 20 -11.06 7.99 -8.33
N VAL A 21 -11.36 7.37 -7.20
CA VAL A 21 -10.82 6.06 -6.83
C VAL A 21 -11.67 4.98 -7.47
N VAL A 22 -11.22 4.44 -8.59
CA VAL A 22 -11.96 3.43 -9.40
C VAL A 22 -11.92 2.02 -8.80
N GLY A 23 -11.00 1.74 -7.88
CA GLY A 23 -10.92 0.45 -7.19
C GLY A 23 -9.86 0.42 -6.12
N VAL A 24 -10.07 -0.44 -5.14
CA VAL A 24 -9.17 -0.68 -4.00
C VAL A 24 -8.78 -2.15 -3.99
N ILE A 25 -7.48 -2.41 -4.04
CA ILE A 25 -6.97 -3.78 -3.99
C ILE A 25 -6.33 -4.02 -2.62
N THR A 26 -6.76 -5.08 -1.95
CA THR A 26 -6.26 -5.43 -0.62
C THR A 26 -6.06 -6.93 -0.46
N ALA A 27 -5.51 -7.36 0.68
CA ALA A 27 -5.34 -8.78 0.96
C ALA A 27 -6.70 -9.47 1.14
N THR A 28 -6.73 -10.78 0.85
CA THR A 28 -7.89 -11.63 1.15
C THR A 28 -8.16 -11.69 2.64
N ASP A 29 -9.44 -11.81 3.00
CA ASP A 29 -9.83 -12.06 4.37
C ASP A 29 -9.23 -13.37 4.87
N LYS A 30 -8.91 -13.42 6.15
CA LYS A 30 -8.33 -14.59 6.79
C LYS A 30 -9.17 -14.96 8.00
N TYR A 31 -9.30 -16.26 8.27
CA TYR A 31 -9.80 -16.70 9.54
C TYR A 31 -8.68 -16.66 10.57
N GLY A 32 -8.96 -16.20 11.77
CA GLY A 32 -7.99 -16.08 12.86
C GLY A 32 -8.66 -16.05 14.23
N GLY A 33 -7.86 -15.80 15.27
CA GLY A 33 -8.30 -15.88 16.66
C GLY A 33 -8.28 -17.32 17.21
N ARG A 34 -8.62 -17.50 18.50
CA ARG A 34 -8.72 -18.83 19.13
C ARG A 34 -9.74 -19.69 18.39
N GLY A 35 -9.29 -20.79 17.78
CA GLY A 35 -10.14 -21.73 17.03
C GLY A 35 -10.48 -21.28 15.60
N ASN A 36 -9.78 -20.31 15.01
CA ASN A 36 -9.98 -19.83 13.61
C ASN A 36 -11.44 -19.50 13.25
N LYS A 37 -12.23 -19.00 14.22
CA LYS A 37 -13.66 -18.74 14.03
C LYS A 37 -13.98 -17.30 13.63
N LYS A 38 -13.02 -16.38 13.75
CA LYS A 38 -13.25 -14.96 13.46
C LYS A 38 -12.68 -14.60 12.09
N LEU A 39 -13.52 -14.05 11.21
CA LEU A 39 -13.08 -13.47 9.95
C LEU A 39 -12.35 -12.16 10.23
N ILE A 40 -11.10 -12.08 9.77
CA ILE A 40 -10.25 -10.88 9.88
C ILE A 40 -10.17 -10.23 8.52
N GLU A 41 -10.77 -9.06 8.42
CA GLU A 41 -10.71 -8.20 7.25
C GLU A 41 -9.58 -7.17 7.40
N SER A 42 -8.95 -6.79 6.29
CA SER A 42 -7.95 -5.72 6.31
C SER A 42 -8.58 -4.36 6.68
N ALA A 43 -7.79 -3.49 7.31
CA ALA A 43 -8.22 -2.13 7.62
C ALA A 43 -8.64 -1.36 6.35
N VAL A 44 -7.88 -1.53 5.28
CA VAL A 44 -8.18 -0.92 3.97
C VAL A 44 -9.50 -1.40 3.41
N LYS A 45 -9.83 -2.71 3.52
CA LYS A 45 -11.14 -3.24 3.11
C LYS A 45 -12.28 -2.59 3.87
N LYS A 46 -12.20 -2.59 5.21
CA LYS A 46 -13.24 -2.00 6.06
C LYS A 46 -13.49 -0.54 5.70
N PHE A 47 -12.42 0.24 5.53
CA PHE A 47 -12.54 1.62 5.15
C PHE A 47 -13.12 1.79 3.74
N ALA A 48 -12.66 1.04 2.74
CA ALA A 48 -13.14 1.11 1.37
C ALA A 48 -14.64 0.76 1.27
N VAL A 49 -15.07 -0.29 1.95
CA VAL A 49 -16.49 -0.68 2.01
C VAL A 49 -17.34 0.41 2.66
N SER A 50 -16.88 1.02 3.76
CA SER A 50 -17.59 2.14 4.41
C SER A 50 -17.75 3.37 3.52
N LYS A 51 -16.92 3.50 2.48
CA LYS A 51 -16.97 4.57 1.48
C LYS A 51 -17.63 4.16 0.16
N GLY A 52 -18.20 2.97 0.08
CA GLY A 52 -18.87 2.46 -1.13
C GLY A 52 -17.91 2.20 -2.31
N LEU A 53 -16.62 1.99 -2.03
CA LEU A 53 -15.63 1.76 -3.09
C LEU A 53 -15.61 0.30 -3.52
N LYS A 54 -15.32 0.07 -4.81
CA LYS A 54 -15.08 -1.28 -5.33
C LYS A 54 -13.82 -1.87 -4.71
N VAL A 55 -13.93 -3.06 -4.12
CA VAL A 55 -12.81 -3.78 -3.46
C VAL A 55 -12.49 -5.07 -4.21
N LEU A 56 -11.23 -5.26 -4.55
CA LEU A 56 -10.70 -6.48 -5.15
C LEU A 56 -9.75 -7.17 -4.16
N GLN A 57 -9.94 -8.47 -3.97
CA GLN A 57 -9.14 -9.28 -3.04
C GLN A 57 -8.57 -10.53 -3.73
N PRO A 58 -7.67 -10.36 -4.72
CA PRO A 58 -7.12 -11.50 -5.44
C PRO A 58 -6.25 -12.37 -4.54
N LYS A 59 -6.44 -13.69 -4.58
CA LYS A 59 -5.51 -14.67 -3.96
C LYS A 59 -4.14 -14.60 -4.62
N SER A 60 -4.12 -14.54 -5.95
CA SER A 60 -2.91 -14.39 -6.75
C SER A 60 -3.01 -13.13 -7.62
N LEU A 61 -1.97 -12.29 -7.58
CA LEU A 61 -1.85 -11.11 -8.45
C LEU A 61 -1.55 -11.45 -9.91
N LYS A 62 -1.28 -12.72 -10.20
CA LYS A 62 -1.06 -13.24 -11.56
C LYS A 62 -2.29 -13.94 -12.13
N ASN A 63 -3.40 -13.99 -11.38
CA ASN A 63 -4.64 -14.60 -11.87
C ASN A 63 -5.14 -13.80 -13.09
N PRO A 64 -5.38 -14.45 -14.24
CA PRO A 64 -5.87 -13.79 -15.46
C PRO A 64 -7.18 -13.03 -15.25
N GLU A 65 -8.14 -13.58 -14.51
CA GLU A 65 -9.42 -12.92 -14.23
C GLU A 65 -9.23 -11.62 -13.47
N PHE A 66 -8.35 -11.63 -12.46
CA PHE A 66 -8.00 -10.42 -11.71
C PHE A 66 -7.31 -9.38 -12.61
N ILE A 67 -6.40 -9.81 -13.46
CA ILE A 67 -5.68 -8.91 -14.39
C ILE A 67 -6.66 -8.24 -15.34
N GLU A 68 -7.60 -8.98 -15.93
CA GLU A 68 -8.63 -8.43 -16.80
C GLU A 68 -9.58 -7.49 -16.04
N GLU A 69 -9.98 -7.85 -14.82
CA GLU A 69 -10.80 -6.97 -13.98
C GLU A 69 -10.06 -5.69 -13.62
N LEU A 70 -8.78 -5.77 -13.22
CA LEU A 70 -7.95 -4.62 -12.93
C LEU A 70 -7.79 -3.71 -14.17
N LYS A 71 -7.57 -4.29 -15.33
CA LYS A 71 -7.47 -3.58 -16.60
C LYS A 71 -8.78 -2.86 -16.96
N SER A 72 -9.92 -3.49 -16.72
CA SER A 72 -11.24 -2.91 -16.98
C SER A 72 -11.53 -1.65 -16.16
N LEU A 73 -10.87 -1.47 -15.01
CA LEU A 73 -10.98 -0.24 -14.21
C LEU A 73 -10.36 0.98 -14.91
N ASN A 74 -9.52 0.76 -15.91
CA ASN A 74 -8.86 1.80 -16.70
C ASN A 74 -8.25 2.93 -15.85
N ALA A 75 -7.55 2.55 -14.78
CA ALA A 75 -6.91 3.51 -13.88
C ALA A 75 -5.72 4.19 -14.57
N ASP A 76 -5.63 5.51 -14.46
CA ASP A 76 -4.51 6.27 -15.01
C ASP A 76 -3.24 6.10 -14.16
N LEU A 77 -3.40 5.94 -12.85
CA LEU A 77 -2.33 5.86 -11.87
C LEU A 77 -2.65 4.77 -10.84
N GLN A 78 -1.63 4.06 -10.40
CA GLN A 78 -1.75 3.16 -9.25
C GLN A 78 -0.91 3.67 -8.07
N ILE A 79 -1.47 3.56 -6.87
CA ILE A 79 -0.81 3.93 -5.63
C ILE A 79 -0.72 2.69 -4.74
N VAL A 80 0.48 2.43 -4.22
CA VAL A 80 0.77 1.28 -3.36
C VAL A 80 1.23 1.77 -1.99
N VAL A 81 0.63 1.23 -0.94
CA VAL A 81 1.01 1.55 0.43
C VAL A 81 0.97 0.28 1.26
N ALA A 82 2.12 -0.18 1.73
CA ALA A 82 2.23 -1.39 2.55
C ALA A 82 1.45 -2.59 1.98
N PHE A 83 1.81 -2.99 0.79
CA PHE A 83 1.22 -4.12 0.08
C PHE A 83 2.28 -5.15 -0.31
N ARG A 84 1.84 -6.36 -0.65
CA ARG A 84 2.75 -7.41 -1.15
C ARG A 84 3.40 -7.01 -2.47
N MET A 85 4.51 -7.65 -2.82
CA MET A 85 5.23 -7.43 -4.08
C MET A 85 4.31 -7.59 -5.30
N LEU A 86 4.33 -6.61 -6.17
CA LEU A 86 3.53 -6.58 -7.38
C LEU A 86 4.31 -7.15 -8.57
N PRO A 87 3.73 -8.05 -9.37
CA PRO A 87 4.33 -8.45 -10.65
C PRO A 87 4.22 -7.30 -11.68
N PHE A 88 5.13 -7.31 -12.65
CA PHE A 88 5.17 -6.28 -13.70
C PHE A 88 3.83 -6.09 -14.40
N VAL A 89 3.13 -7.19 -14.71
CA VAL A 89 1.82 -7.16 -15.38
C VAL A 89 0.78 -6.32 -14.62
N VAL A 90 0.95 -6.12 -13.32
CA VAL A 90 0.08 -5.29 -12.48
C VAL A 90 0.60 -3.86 -12.39
N TRP A 91 1.86 -3.67 -11.95
CA TRP A 91 2.36 -2.32 -11.72
C TRP A 91 2.74 -1.56 -12.99
N GLY A 92 3.02 -2.26 -14.07
CA GLY A 92 3.31 -1.66 -15.38
C GLY A 92 2.05 -1.29 -16.21
N MET A 93 0.85 -1.55 -15.67
CA MET A 93 -0.40 -1.41 -16.42
C MET A 93 -0.84 0.05 -16.62
N PRO A 94 -0.81 0.93 -15.61
CA PRO A 94 -1.38 2.27 -15.75
C PRO A 94 -0.47 3.21 -16.55
N LYS A 95 -1.09 4.12 -17.32
CA LYS A 95 -0.40 5.05 -18.21
C LYS A 95 0.58 5.97 -17.47
N MET A 96 0.19 6.45 -16.29
CA MET A 96 1.01 7.33 -15.45
C MET A 96 1.95 6.55 -14.52
N GLY A 97 1.92 5.23 -14.58
CA GLY A 97 2.75 4.39 -13.75
C GLY A 97 2.15 4.03 -12.39
N THR A 98 2.98 3.41 -11.57
CA THR A 98 2.63 3.01 -10.21
C THR A 98 3.67 3.55 -9.26
N PHE A 99 3.26 4.28 -8.23
CA PHE A 99 4.16 4.69 -7.18
C PHE A 99 3.85 4.03 -5.83
N ASN A 100 4.87 3.90 -5.01
CA ASN A 100 4.78 3.37 -3.66
C ASN A 100 5.04 4.48 -2.64
N LEU A 101 4.29 4.46 -1.55
CA LEU A 101 4.60 5.18 -0.33
C LEU A 101 5.27 4.22 0.64
N HIS A 102 6.55 4.44 0.90
CA HIS A 102 7.39 3.63 1.77
C HIS A 102 7.62 4.32 3.10
N GLY A 103 7.51 3.59 4.20
CA GLY A 103 7.58 4.13 5.56
C GLY A 103 9.02 4.33 6.08
N SER A 104 9.91 4.85 5.25
CA SER A 104 11.26 5.28 5.66
C SER A 104 11.78 6.41 4.77
N LEU A 105 12.87 7.03 5.23
CA LEU A 105 13.68 7.95 4.42
C LEU A 105 14.64 7.13 3.55
N LEU A 106 14.24 6.81 2.32
CA LEU A 106 15.12 6.09 1.39
C LEU A 106 16.43 6.86 1.16
N PRO A 107 17.56 6.18 1.04
CA PRO A 107 17.77 4.74 0.84
C PRO A 107 17.81 3.88 2.13
N LYS A 108 17.60 4.47 3.31
CA LYS A 108 17.57 3.71 4.57
C LYS A 108 16.31 2.80 4.62
N TYR A 109 16.48 1.61 5.20
CA TYR A 109 15.36 0.68 5.48
C TYR A 109 14.53 0.29 4.27
N ARG A 110 15.19 -0.05 3.16
CA ARG A 110 14.53 -0.69 2.00
C ARG A 110 13.95 -2.04 2.40
N GLY A 111 12.86 -2.43 1.74
CA GLY A 111 12.21 -3.72 1.96
C GLY A 111 11.14 -3.69 3.04
N ALA A 112 11.04 -4.78 3.83
CA ALA A 112 9.94 -5.00 4.77
C ALA A 112 10.11 -4.29 6.11
N ALA A 113 9.00 -3.85 6.70
CA ALA A 113 8.90 -3.30 8.06
C ALA A 113 9.85 -2.12 8.36
N PRO A 114 9.96 -1.10 7.48
CA PRO A 114 10.92 -0.01 7.65
C PRO A 114 10.71 0.79 8.95
N ILE A 115 9.48 1.00 9.36
CA ILE A 115 9.12 1.73 10.59
C ILE A 115 9.67 0.99 11.81
N ASN A 116 9.45 -0.32 11.89
CA ASN A 116 9.93 -1.14 12.99
C ASN A 116 11.46 -1.12 13.08
N TRP A 117 12.15 -1.19 11.94
CA TRP A 117 13.61 -1.13 11.90
C TRP A 117 14.16 0.22 12.34
N ALA A 118 13.53 1.33 12.01
CA ALA A 118 13.92 2.64 12.48
C ALA A 118 13.87 2.72 14.01
N ILE A 119 12.80 2.21 14.62
CA ILE A 119 12.64 2.14 16.08
C ILE A 119 13.66 1.20 16.72
N ILE A 120 13.81 -0.02 16.21
CA ILE A 120 14.78 -1.02 16.75
C ILE A 120 16.21 -0.49 16.70
N LYS A 121 16.57 0.28 15.68
CA LYS A 121 17.89 0.90 15.53
C LYS A 121 18.07 2.17 16.36
N GLY A 122 17.05 2.62 17.06
CA GLY A 122 17.10 3.82 17.90
C GLY A 122 17.27 5.11 17.11
N GLU A 123 16.74 5.16 15.88
CA GLU A 123 16.75 6.38 15.08
C GLU A 123 15.96 7.47 15.81
N LYS A 124 16.39 8.72 15.69
CA LYS A 124 15.71 9.88 16.27
C LYS A 124 14.69 10.49 15.31
N GLU A 125 14.82 10.19 14.03
CA GLU A 125 13.89 10.60 12.99
C GLU A 125 13.62 9.43 12.03
N THR A 126 12.44 9.43 11.44
CA THR A 126 12.06 8.58 10.33
C THR A 126 11.31 9.43 9.31
N GLY A 127 10.57 8.81 8.44
CA GLY A 127 9.75 9.53 7.49
C GLY A 127 9.11 8.61 6.48
N VAL A 128 8.60 9.21 5.44
CA VAL A 128 8.00 8.51 4.31
C VAL A 128 8.66 8.97 3.02
N THR A 129 8.76 8.06 2.08
CA THR A 129 9.26 8.34 0.73
C THR A 129 8.26 7.83 -0.29
N THR A 130 7.89 8.66 -1.25
CA THR A 130 7.14 8.23 -2.44
C THR A 130 8.07 8.12 -3.63
N PHE A 131 7.94 7.03 -4.39
CA PHE A 131 8.76 6.77 -5.57
C PHE A 131 8.01 5.90 -6.58
N PHE A 132 8.33 6.05 -7.86
CA PHE A 132 7.78 5.17 -8.90
C PHE A 132 8.40 3.77 -8.84
N LEU A 133 7.55 2.76 -9.02
CA LEU A 133 8.02 1.37 -9.09
C LEU A 133 8.87 1.16 -10.36
N LYS A 134 9.98 0.45 -10.16
CA LYS A 134 10.87 -0.05 -11.22
C LYS A 134 11.15 -1.54 -10.98
N GLN A 135 11.84 -2.19 -11.89
CA GLN A 135 12.14 -3.64 -11.77
C GLN A 135 12.93 -4.01 -10.50
N LYS A 136 13.77 -3.08 -9.99
CA LYS A 136 14.48 -3.28 -8.71
C LYS A 136 13.66 -2.74 -7.57
N ILE A 137 13.63 -3.46 -6.44
CA ILE A 137 12.86 -3.08 -5.24
C ILE A 137 13.37 -1.75 -4.69
N ASP A 138 12.44 -0.82 -4.46
CA ASP A 138 12.67 0.49 -3.83
C ASP A 138 13.83 1.30 -4.43
N THR A 139 14.02 1.20 -5.75
CA THR A 139 15.06 1.94 -6.50
C THR A 139 14.49 2.91 -7.52
N GLY A 140 13.17 3.13 -7.49
CA GLY A 140 12.52 4.09 -8.40
C GLY A 140 12.93 5.54 -8.13
N ASP A 141 12.56 6.42 -9.06
CA ASP A 141 12.79 7.84 -8.88
C ASP A 141 11.96 8.36 -7.71
N VAL A 142 12.64 8.94 -6.73
CA VAL A 142 12.01 9.55 -5.56
C VAL A 142 11.19 10.76 -6.01
N LEU A 143 9.92 10.80 -5.62
CA LEU A 143 9.03 11.92 -5.87
C LEU A 143 9.07 12.91 -4.72
N PHE A 144 8.82 12.42 -3.50
CA PHE A 144 8.79 13.21 -2.29
C PHE A 144 9.33 12.42 -1.10
N GLN A 145 9.91 13.15 -0.17
CA GLN A 145 10.25 12.64 1.16
C GLN A 145 9.76 13.62 2.21
N GLU A 146 9.18 13.09 3.27
CA GLU A 146 8.78 13.87 4.45
C GLU A 146 9.39 13.24 5.68
N LYS A 147 10.04 14.07 6.50
CA LYS A 147 10.67 13.67 7.75
C LYS A 147 9.73 13.86 8.93
N MET A 148 9.85 13.01 9.92
CA MET A 148 9.16 13.12 11.19
C MET A 148 10.06 12.66 12.34
N PRO A 149 10.03 13.34 13.51
CA PRO A 149 10.74 12.85 14.68
C PRO A 149 10.11 11.56 15.21
N ILE A 150 10.92 10.72 15.85
CA ILE A 150 10.43 9.58 16.62
C ILE A 150 10.42 10.01 18.08
N GLY A 151 9.26 9.94 18.73
CA GLY A 151 9.09 10.25 20.14
C GLY A 151 9.75 9.19 21.03
N GLU A 152 10.17 9.57 22.24
CA GLU A 152 10.88 8.69 23.17
C GLU A 152 10.09 7.44 23.59
N ASN A 153 8.75 7.51 23.52
CA ASN A 153 7.85 6.43 23.92
C ASN A 153 7.14 5.76 22.73
N GLU A 154 7.57 6.02 21.50
CA GLU A 154 7.01 5.34 20.32
C GLU A 154 7.53 3.91 20.18
N THR A 155 6.61 2.98 19.90
CA THR A 155 6.89 1.54 19.77
C THR A 155 6.50 1.01 18.41
#